data_17e49a790d7ae625e956d527d553c8f0
#
_entry.id   17e49a790d7ae625e956d527d553c8f0
#
_cell.length_a   1.000
_cell.length_b   1.000
_cell.length_c   1.000
_cell.angle_alpha   90.00
_cell.angle_beta   90.00
_cell.angle_gamma   90.00
#
_symmetry.space_group_name_H-M   'P 1'
#
loop_
_entity.id
_entity.type
_entity.pdbx_description
1 polymer ?
#
loop_
_entity_poly.entity_id
_entity_poly.type
_entity_poly.pdbx_seq_one_letter_code
_entity_poly.pdbx_strand_id
1 'polypeptide(L)'
;MKISPSMEDYLENIYKLEEKETLARTKELAEKMHVGLGTITNTVEMFEKQGLVVHRPYKGIKLTGEGRRIALDVIRRHRLAERLLTDILEMDWSRAHEPACRLEHGLTEEVTKSLGRILGHPKTCPHGNPIPTRYGGIIEGKSESLIDLKPKERGTIVKITEEDRDLLQHLRSLGLVVGTSVRLEEKIPFDGSVVVKLNDVEHSLSSKVASAIWVKK
;
A
#
# COMPACT_ATOMS: atom_id res chain seq x y z
N MET A 1 12.60 -14.65 18.61
CA MET A 1 11.63 -13.70 19.26
C MET A 1 10.26 -13.97 18.67
N LYS A 2 9.21 -14.01 19.48
CA LYS A 2 7.83 -14.19 18.95
C LYS A 2 7.26 -12.80 18.66
N ILE A 3 7.00 -12.51 17.40
CA ILE A 3 6.36 -11.26 16.96
C ILE A 3 4.85 -11.44 17.08
N SER A 4 4.17 -10.50 17.72
CA SER A 4 2.70 -10.49 17.82
C SER A 4 2.07 -9.82 16.59
N PRO A 5 0.79 -10.09 16.27
CA PRO A 5 0.07 -9.38 15.21
C PRO A 5 0.20 -7.86 15.31
N SER A 6 -0.01 -7.28 16.49
CA SER A 6 0.14 -5.84 16.69
C SER A 6 1.55 -5.32 16.40
N MET A 7 2.61 -6.09 16.71
CA MET A 7 3.98 -5.71 16.36
C MET A 7 4.19 -5.75 14.84
N GLU A 8 3.59 -6.72 14.15
CA GLU A 8 3.61 -6.82 12.70
C GLU A 8 2.97 -5.57 12.07
N ASP A 9 1.77 -5.17 12.55
CA ASP A 9 1.08 -3.96 12.09
C ASP A 9 1.93 -2.69 12.25
N TYR A 10 2.58 -2.52 13.40
CA TYR A 10 3.47 -1.39 13.62
C TYR A 10 4.63 -1.34 12.62
N LEU A 11 5.32 -2.47 12.42
CA LEU A 11 6.45 -2.55 11.50
C LEU A 11 6.03 -2.31 10.05
N GLU A 12 4.89 -2.86 9.66
CA GLU A 12 4.29 -2.61 8.34
C GLU A 12 3.97 -1.14 8.13
N ASN A 13 3.32 -0.49 9.10
CA ASN A 13 2.98 0.93 9.00
C ASN A 13 4.20 1.83 9.01
N ILE A 14 5.25 1.51 9.78
CA ILE A 14 6.54 2.22 9.71
C ILE A 14 7.13 2.08 8.30
N TYR A 15 7.12 0.88 7.72
CA TYR A 15 7.59 0.66 6.35
C TYR A 15 6.82 1.51 5.33
N LYS A 16 5.49 1.49 5.39
CA LYS A 16 4.63 2.28 4.48
C LYS A 16 4.87 3.80 4.60
N LEU A 17 5.20 4.29 5.81
CA LEU A 17 5.56 5.69 6.02
C LEU A 17 6.96 6.02 5.50
N GLU A 18 7.95 5.13 5.69
CA GLU A 18 9.30 5.30 5.14
C GLU A 18 9.31 5.37 3.60
N GLU A 19 8.44 4.63 2.92
CA GLU A 19 8.33 4.70 1.46
C GLU A 19 7.86 6.09 0.98
N LYS A 20 7.08 6.80 1.78
CA LYS A 20 6.59 8.14 1.45
C LYS A 20 7.60 9.25 1.82
N GLU A 21 8.24 9.18 2.99
CA GLU A 21 8.99 10.30 3.58
C GLU A 21 10.43 9.96 4.07
N THR A 22 10.97 8.80 3.74
CA THR A 22 12.31 8.34 4.21
C THR A 22 12.39 8.00 5.71
N LEU A 23 11.56 8.59 6.58
CA LEU A 23 11.47 8.35 8.02
C LEU A 23 10.00 8.42 8.44
N ALA A 24 9.55 7.46 9.24
CA ALA A 24 8.21 7.48 9.81
C ALA A 24 8.14 8.49 10.98
N ARG A 25 7.21 9.42 10.93
CA ARG A 25 7.01 10.37 12.03
C ARG A 25 6.09 9.78 13.09
N THR A 26 6.42 10.00 14.37
CA THR A 26 5.66 9.49 15.51
C THR A 26 4.17 9.88 15.44
N LYS A 27 3.87 11.13 15.01
CA LYS A 27 2.50 11.63 14.90
C LYS A 27 1.72 10.87 13.79
N GLU A 28 2.31 10.70 12.62
CA GLU A 28 1.69 9.98 11.50
C GLU A 28 1.45 8.50 11.83
N LEU A 29 2.41 7.88 12.53
CA LEU A 29 2.25 6.51 13.00
C LEU A 29 1.12 6.40 14.04
N ALA A 30 0.98 7.38 14.95
CA ALA A 30 -0.09 7.43 15.93
C ALA A 30 -1.47 7.54 15.26
N GLU A 31 -1.58 8.40 14.25
CA GLU A 31 -2.79 8.57 13.45
C GLU A 31 -3.15 7.27 12.71
N LYS A 32 -2.19 6.63 12.04
CA LYS A 32 -2.41 5.37 11.32
C LYS A 32 -2.80 4.20 12.22
N MET A 33 -2.20 4.13 13.40
CA MET A 33 -2.47 3.06 14.38
C MET A 33 -3.67 3.36 15.29
N HIS A 34 -4.28 4.55 15.16
CA HIS A 34 -5.39 5.02 16.03
C HIS A 34 -5.08 4.94 17.52
N VAL A 35 -3.84 5.31 17.91
CA VAL A 35 -3.37 5.28 19.30
C VAL A 35 -2.77 6.61 19.75
N GLY A 36 -2.61 6.79 21.05
CA GLY A 36 -1.97 7.99 21.61
C GLY A 36 -0.45 8.01 21.39
N LEU A 37 0.15 9.22 21.34
CA LEU A 37 1.58 9.42 21.17
C LEU A 37 2.44 8.68 22.22
N GLY A 38 1.97 8.61 23.47
CA GLY A 38 2.65 7.88 24.54
C GLY A 38 2.76 6.38 24.25
N THR A 39 1.73 5.78 23.66
CA THR A 39 1.73 4.38 23.22
C THR A 39 2.80 4.16 22.13
N ILE A 40 2.88 5.06 21.14
CA ILE A 40 3.91 4.99 20.10
C ILE A 40 5.30 5.07 20.69
N THR A 41 5.54 6.03 21.61
CA THR A 41 6.86 6.18 22.24
C THR A 41 7.29 4.90 22.93
N ASN A 42 6.44 4.32 23.75
CA ASN A 42 6.74 3.07 24.46
C ASN A 42 6.98 1.90 23.50
N THR A 43 6.18 1.79 22.45
CA THR A 43 6.33 0.74 21.42
C THR A 43 7.64 0.90 20.67
N VAL A 44 7.98 2.13 20.27
CA VAL A 44 9.23 2.43 19.55
C VAL A 44 10.46 2.13 20.42
N GLU A 45 10.44 2.51 21.71
CA GLU A 45 11.51 2.15 22.65
C GLU A 45 11.68 0.63 22.82
N MET A 46 10.56 -0.09 22.87
CA MET A 46 10.60 -1.55 22.91
C MET A 46 11.21 -2.13 21.62
N PHE A 47 10.80 -1.63 20.44
CA PHE A 47 11.33 -2.07 19.15
C PHE A 47 12.82 -1.73 19.00
N GLU A 48 13.26 -0.58 19.50
CA GLU A 48 14.67 -0.20 19.49
C GLU A 48 15.52 -1.14 20.34
N LYS A 49 15.06 -1.48 21.56
CA LYS A 49 15.69 -2.49 22.41
C LYS A 49 15.76 -3.86 21.76
N GLN A 50 14.80 -4.19 20.90
CA GLN A 50 14.77 -5.44 20.14
C GLN A 50 15.55 -5.39 18.82
N GLY A 51 16.13 -4.24 18.48
CA GLY A 51 16.90 -4.05 17.25
C GLY A 51 16.04 -4.02 15.97
N LEU A 52 14.75 -3.72 16.08
CA LEU A 52 13.82 -3.68 14.94
C LEU A 52 13.75 -2.31 14.29
N VAL A 53 13.95 -1.23 15.07
CA VAL A 53 13.95 0.15 14.60
C VAL A 53 15.15 0.91 15.16
N VAL A 54 15.46 2.04 14.54
CA VAL A 54 16.34 3.09 15.04
C VAL A 54 15.50 4.35 15.21
N HIS A 55 15.39 4.81 16.44
CA HIS A 55 14.71 6.06 16.74
C HIS A 55 15.69 7.23 16.69
N ARG A 56 15.38 8.26 15.91
CA ARG A 56 16.14 9.51 15.86
C ARG A 56 15.31 10.61 16.50
N PRO A 57 15.68 11.08 17.71
CA PRO A 57 14.92 12.13 18.39
C PRO A 57 14.65 13.33 17.47
N TYR A 58 13.43 13.82 17.46
CA TYR A 58 12.92 14.92 16.62
C TYR A 58 12.95 14.71 15.11
N LYS A 59 13.50 13.59 14.60
CA LYS A 59 13.59 13.29 13.17
C LYS A 59 12.59 12.22 12.74
N GLY A 60 12.47 11.14 13.50
CA GLY A 60 11.55 10.04 13.19
C GLY A 60 12.13 8.66 13.48
N ILE A 61 11.45 7.66 12.98
CA ILE A 61 11.70 6.24 13.20
C ILE A 61 12.13 5.63 11.87
N LYS A 62 13.13 4.76 11.90
CA LYS A 62 13.58 3.99 10.75
C LYS A 62 13.67 2.52 11.08
N LEU A 63 13.21 1.65 10.18
CA LEU A 63 13.39 0.21 10.30
C LEU A 63 14.86 -0.16 10.18
N THR A 64 15.29 -1.12 11.00
CA THR A 64 16.54 -1.85 10.76
C THR A 64 16.36 -2.86 9.62
N GLY A 65 17.43 -3.53 9.21
CA GLY A 65 17.33 -4.62 8.24
C GLY A 65 16.37 -5.73 8.68
N GLU A 66 16.40 -6.08 9.98
CA GLU A 66 15.51 -7.09 10.54
C GLU A 66 14.05 -6.60 10.63
N GLY A 67 13.82 -5.36 11.12
CA GLY A 67 12.48 -4.78 11.13
C GLY A 67 11.87 -4.69 9.72
N ARG A 68 12.67 -4.30 8.72
CA ARG A 68 12.26 -4.24 7.32
C ARG A 68 11.91 -5.63 6.77
N ARG A 69 12.70 -6.65 7.10
CA ARG A 69 12.43 -8.04 6.68
C ARG A 69 11.08 -8.52 7.21
N ILE A 70 10.77 -8.25 8.47
CA ILE A 70 9.49 -8.61 9.09
C ILE A 70 8.35 -7.84 8.42
N ALA A 71 8.46 -6.53 8.26
CA ALA A 71 7.44 -5.71 7.60
C ALA A 71 7.13 -6.20 6.18
N LEU A 72 8.17 -6.51 5.40
CA LEU A 72 7.99 -7.01 4.03
C LEU A 72 7.37 -8.42 3.98
N ASP A 73 7.62 -9.26 4.99
CA ASP A 73 6.97 -10.57 5.09
C ASP A 73 5.47 -10.41 5.39
N VAL A 74 5.08 -9.50 6.28
CA VAL A 74 3.67 -9.16 6.54
C VAL A 74 3.00 -8.66 5.27
N ILE A 75 3.59 -7.67 4.59
CA ILE A 75 3.08 -7.12 3.33
C ILE A 75 2.93 -8.22 2.27
N ARG A 76 3.87 -9.16 2.20
CA ARG A 76 3.77 -10.31 1.29
C ARG A 76 2.56 -11.18 1.61
N ARG A 77 2.36 -11.54 2.89
CA ARG A 77 1.21 -12.34 3.35
C ARG A 77 -0.09 -11.63 3.06
N HIS A 78 -0.17 -10.33 3.37
CA HIS A 78 -1.32 -9.48 3.07
C HIS A 78 -1.70 -9.53 1.59
N ARG A 79 -0.76 -9.18 0.69
CA ARG A 79 -1.00 -9.09 -0.76
C ARG A 79 -1.32 -10.46 -1.40
N LEU A 80 -0.80 -11.55 -0.86
CA LEU A 80 -1.20 -12.89 -1.25
C LEU A 80 -2.59 -13.26 -0.73
N ALA A 81 -2.97 -12.83 0.48
CA ALA A 81 -4.32 -12.98 1.00
C ALA A 81 -5.34 -12.22 0.15
N GLU A 82 -5.05 -10.99 -0.27
CA GLU A 82 -5.89 -10.24 -1.22
C GLU A 82 -6.10 -11.01 -2.52
N ARG A 83 -5.04 -11.61 -3.10
CA ARG A 83 -5.15 -12.46 -4.29
C ARG A 83 -5.97 -13.71 -4.06
N LEU A 84 -5.83 -14.37 -2.89
CA LEU A 84 -6.69 -15.50 -2.54
C LEU A 84 -8.16 -15.10 -2.54
N LEU A 85 -8.46 -13.96 -1.90
CA LEU A 85 -9.82 -13.46 -1.77
C LEU A 85 -10.43 -13.10 -3.13
N THR A 86 -9.64 -12.49 -4.02
CA THR A 86 -10.14 -12.03 -5.33
C THR A 86 -10.13 -13.13 -6.39
N ASP A 87 -9.01 -13.86 -6.53
CA ASP A 87 -8.79 -14.74 -7.66
C ASP A 87 -9.38 -16.14 -7.45
N ILE A 88 -9.52 -16.58 -6.18
CA ILE A 88 -10.05 -17.90 -5.83
C ILE A 88 -11.44 -17.82 -5.19
N LEU A 89 -11.65 -16.88 -4.26
CA LEU A 89 -12.93 -16.73 -3.56
C LEU A 89 -13.86 -15.71 -4.26
N GLU A 90 -13.45 -15.17 -5.42
CA GLU A 90 -14.23 -14.27 -6.27
C GLU A 90 -14.78 -13.03 -5.53
N MET A 91 -14.09 -12.64 -4.46
CA MET A 91 -14.44 -11.43 -3.72
C MET A 91 -14.13 -10.19 -4.57
N ASP A 92 -14.98 -9.19 -4.48
CA ASP A 92 -14.72 -7.90 -5.11
C ASP A 92 -13.40 -7.30 -4.61
N TRP A 93 -12.53 -6.91 -5.54
CA TRP A 93 -11.20 -6.38 -5.23
C TRP A 93 -11.24 -5.14 -4.32
N SER A 94 -12.28 -4.30 -4.42
CA SER A 94 -12.44 -3.11 -3.56
C SER A 94 -12.81 -3.45 -2.11
N ARG A 95 -13.09 -4.72 -1.81
CA ARG A 95 -13.47 -5.22 -0.49
C ARG A 95 -12.48 -6.21 0.09
N ALA A 96 -11.43 -6.55 -0.64
CA ALA A 96 -10.48 -7.61 -0.25
C ALA A 96 -9.50 -7.16 0.86
N HIS A 97 -9.20 -5.87 0.97
CA HIS A 97 -8.18 -5.34 1.88
C HIS A 97 -8.47 -5.68 3.36
N GLU A 98 -9.63 -5.32 3.88
CA GLU A 98 -9.95 -5.52 5.30
C GLU A 98 -9.97 -7.00 5.74
N PRO A 99 -10.55 -7.96 4.99
CA PRO A 99 -10.38 -9.38 5.28
C PRO A 99 -8.94 -9.86 5.17
N ALA A 100 -8.13 -9.34 4.23
CA ALA A 100 -6.72 -9.68 4.09
C ALA A 100 -5.90 -9.29 5.32
N CYS A 101 -6.14 -8.09 5.92
CA CYS A 101 -5.53 -7.65 7.17
C CYS A 101 -5.75 -8.64 8.33
N ARG A 102 -6.90 -9.31 8.37
CA ARG A 102 -7.19 -10.31 9.40
C ARG A 102 -6.55 -11.67 9.11
N LEU A 103 -6.38 -12.02 7.84
CA LEU A 103 -5.82 -13.30 7.41
C LEU A 103 -4.29 -13.33 7.52
N GLU A 104 -3.61 -12.24 7.22
CA GLU A 104 -2.15 -12.18 7.10
C GLU A 104 -1.40 -12.69 8.33
N HIS A 105 -1.92 -12.40 9.54
CA HIS A 105 -1.30 -12.83 10.79
C HIS A 105 -1.45 -14.33 11.08
N GLY A 106 -2.42 -14.99 10.45
CA GLY A 106 -2.63 -16.43 10.54
C GLY A 106 -1.88 -17.24 9.48
N LEU A 107 -1.33 -16.59 8.45
CA LEU A 107 -0.62 -17.27 7.36
C LEU A 107 0.80 -17.66 7.80
N THR A 108 1.01 -18.96 8.06
CA THR A 108 2.35 -19.50 8.32
C THR A 108 3.21 -19.44 7.05
N GLU A 109 4.54 -19.57 7.19
CA GLU A 109 5.45 -19.60 6.04
C GLU A 109 5.08 -20.73 5.04
N GLU A 110 4.70 -21.90 5.57
CA GLU A 110 4.28 -23.04 4.75
C GLU A 110 3.02 -22.73 3.93
N VAL A 111 2.00 -22.16 4.59
CA VAL A 111 0.75 -21.76 3.94
C VAL A 111 1.02 -20.66 2.90
N THR A 112 1.80 -19.65 3.25
CA THR A 112 2.18 -18.55 2.34
C THR A 112 2.90 -19.06 1.10
N LYS A 113 3.82 -20.03 1.25
CA LYS A 113 4.51 -20.67 0.12
C LYS A 113 3.56 -21.46 -0.77
N SER A 114 2.64 -22.22 -0.17
CA SER A 114 1.64 -23.00 -0.90
C SER A 114 0.65 -22.10 -1.62
N LEU A 115 0.20 -21.02 -0.97
CA LEU A 115 -0.65 -20.00 -1.56
C LEU A 115 0.01 -19.33 -2.77
N GLY A 116 1.29 -18.93 -2.64
CA GLY A 116 2.04 -18.37 -3.76
C GLY A 116 2.11 -19.31 -4.98
N ARG A 117 2.22 -20.64 -4.77
CA ARG A 117 2.20 -21.64 -5.85
C ARG A 117 0.82 -21.76 -6.51
N ILE A 118 -0.24 -21.87 -5.71
CA ILE A 118 -1.62 -22.01 -6.21
C ILE A 118 -2.01 -20.79 -7.04
N LEU A 119 -1.60 -19.60 -6.61
CA LEU A 119 -1.85 -18.34 -7.32
C LEU A 119 -0.89 -18.10 -8.51
N GLY A 120 0.01 -19.03 -8.85
CA GLY A 120 0.94 -18.89 -9.97
C GLY A 120 2.03 -17.84 -9.76
N HIS A 121 2.43 -17.60 -8.50
CA HIS A 121 3.45 -16.61 -8.13
C HIS A 121 3.13 -15.18 -8.64
N PRO A 122 2.00 -14.59 -8.25
CA PRO A 122 1.62 -13.27 -8.70
C PRO A 122 2.66 -12.22 -8.31
N LYS A 123 2.89 -11.25 -9.19
CA LYS A 123 3.86 -10.16 -8.96
C LYS A 123 3.25 -8.97 -8.24
N THR A 124 1.93 -8.80 -8.37
CA THR A 124 1.19 -7.68 -7.79
C THR A 124 -0.08 -8.18 -7.11
N CYS A 125 -0.56 -7.44 -6.12
CA CYS A 125 -1.89 -7.64 -5.54
C CYS A 125 -3.00 -7.13 -6.50
N PRO A 126 -4.29 -7.31 -6.18
CA PRO A 126 -5.39 -6.83 -7.03
C PRO A 126 -5.37 -5.31 -7.28
N HIS A 127 -4.83 -4.54 -6.33
CA HIS A 127 -4.66 -3.09 -6.43
C HIS A 127 -3.42 -2.68 -7.23
N GLY A 128 -2.64 -3.65 -7.76
CA GLY A 128 -1.42 -3.41 -8.54
C GLY A 128 -0.15 -3.20 -7.71
N ASN A 129 -0.24 -3.19 -6.38
CA ASN A 129 0.94 -3.03 -5.53
C ASN A 129 1.84 -4.28 -5.60
N PRO A 130 3.19 -4.13 -5.71
CA PRO A 130 4.10 -5.25 -5.92
C PRO A 130 4.15 -6.18 -4.70
N ILE A 131 4.05 -7.50 -4.91
CA ILE A 131 4.19 -8.50 -3.85
C ILE A 131 5.68 -8.70 -3.54
N PRO A 132 6.15 -8.45 -2.31
CA PRO A 132 7.55 -8.70 -1.94
C PRO A 132 7.95 -10.15 -2.21
N THR A 133 9.18 -10.36 -2.66
CA THR A 133 9.74 -11.72 -2.80
C THR A 133 9.93 -12.34 -1.42
N ARG A 134 10.12 -13.68 -1.35
CA ARG A 134 10.44 -14.36 -0.08
C ARG A 134 11.73 -13.87 0.60
N TYR A 135 12.57 -13.14 -0.14
CA TYR A 135 13.83 -12.58 0.35
C TYR A 135 13.71 -11.09 0.68
N GLY A 136 12.49 -10.53 0.67
CA GLY A 136 12.25 -9.12 0.97
C GLY A 136 12.56 -8.15 -0.18
N GLY A 137 12.83 -8.65 -1.38
CA GLY A 137 13.00 -7.78 -2.55
C GLY A 137 11.64 -7.31 -3.08
N ILE A 138 11.55 -6.06 -3.51
CA ILE A 138 10.41 -5.52 -4.25
C ILE A 138 10.87 -5.22 -5.68
N ILE A 139 10.11 -5.71 -6.65
CA ILE A 139 10.35 -5.44 -8.06
C ILE A 139 9.25 -4.51 -8.53
N GLU A 140 9.58 -3.24 -8.69
CA GLU A 140 8.67 -2.25 -9.25
C GLU A 140 8.99 -1.94 -10.70
N GLY A 141 7.94 -1.85 -11.52
CA GLY A 141 8.02 -1.28 -12.86
C GLY A 141 8.10 0.25 -12.80
N LYS A 142 8.63 0.88 -13.86
CA LYS A 142 8.57 2.35 -13.98
C LYS A 142 7.10 2.79 -14.08
N SER A 143 6.69 3.66 -13.20
CA SER A 143 5.37 4.30 -13.18
C SER A 143 5.49 5.66 -12.51
N GLU A 144 4.55 6.54 -12.78
CA GLU A 144 4.45 7.85 -12.15
C GLU A 144 3.03 8.07 -11.63
N SER A 145 2.87 8.96 -10.67
CA SER A 145 1.54 9.30 -10.17
C SER A 145 0.71 9.98 -11.27
N LEU A 146 -0.58 9.67 -11.32
CA LEU A 146 -1.52 10.28 -12.27
C LEU A 146 -1.48 11.82 -12.20
N ILE A 147 -1.29 12.39 -10.99
CA ILE A 147 -1.20 13.84 -10.80
C ILE A 147 0.05 14.45 -11.45
N ASP A 148 1.11 13.66 -11.69
CA ASP A 148 2.36 14.13 -12.27
C ASP A 148 2.32 14.15 -13.80
N LEU A 149 1.34 13.49 -14.44
CA LEU A 149 1.13 13.59 -15.88
C LEU A 149 0.97 15.05 -16.31
N LYS A 150 1.39 15.35 -17.53
CA LYS A 150 1.08 16.64 -18.18
C LYS A 150 -0.34 16.60 -18.76
N PRO A 151 -1.00 17.77 -18.88
CA PRO A 151 -2.28 17.86 -19.58
C PRO A 151 -2.22 17.19 -20.97
N LYS A 152 -3.25 16.42 -21.31
CA LYS A 152 -3.42 15.62 -22.53
C LYS A 152 -2.53 14.37 -22.63
N GLU A 153 -1.66 14.09 -21.64
CA GLU A 153 -0.96 12.81 -21.57
C GLU A 153 -1.88 11.66 -21.17
N ARG A 154 -1.54 10.47 -21.65
CA ARG A 154 -2.24 9.21 -21.35
C ARG A 154 -1.33 8.28 -20.57
N GLY A 155 -1.95 7.44 -19.74
CA GLY A 155 -1.27 6.34 -19.07
C GLY A 155 -2.24 5.21 -18.78
N THR A 156 -1.70 4.02 -18.59
CA THR A 156 -2.46 2.86 -18.11
C THR A 156 -2.31 2.76 -16.60
N ILE A 157 -3.40 2.69 -15.85
CA ILE A 157 -3.37 2.51 -14.39
C ILE A 157 -2.69 1.18 -14.07
N VAL A 158 -1.61 1.23 -13.31
CA VAL A 158 -0.83 0.05 -12.91
C VAL A 158 -0.92 -0.27 -11.43
N LYS A 159 -1.16 0.74 -10.57
CA LYS A 159 -1.41 0.52 -9.14
C LYS A 159 -2.22 1.65 -8.51
N ILE A 160 -2.91 1.31 -7.42
CA ILE A 160 -3.60 2.22 -6.51
C ILE A 160 -2.97 2.02 -5.13
N THR A 161 -2.38 3.08 -4.55
CA THR A 161 -1.58 2.97 -3.32
C THR A 161 -2.37 3.18 -2.03
N GLU A 162 -3.54 3.78 -2.11
CA GLU A 162 -4.45 3.92 -0.96
C GLU A 162 -5.50 2.81 -1.03
N GLU A 163 -5.60 2.03 0.06
CA GLU A 163 -6.42 0.80 0.12
C GLU A 163 -7.66 1.02 1.01
N ASP A 164 -8.07 2.29 1.19
CA ASP A 164 -9.33 2.65 1.85
C ASP A 164 -10.52 2.12 1.05
N ARG A 165 -11.45 1.44 1.72
CA ARG A 165 -12.59 0.77 1.11
C ARG A 165 -13.48 1.71 0.30
N ASP A 166 -13.81 2.87 0.87
CA ASP A 166 -14.75 3.79 0.25
C ASP A 166 -14.11 4.43 -0.99
N LEU A 167 -12.80 4.72 -0.91
CA LEU A 167 -12.02 5.18 -2.06
C LEU A 167 -11.98 4.13 -3.17
N LEU A 168 -11.67 2.87 -2.84
CA LEU A 168 -11.59 1.80 -3.84
C LEU A 168 -12.95 1.54 -4.50
N GLN A 169 -14.05 1.57 -3.74
CA GLN A 169 -15.41 1.45 -4.29
C GLN A 169 -15.75 2.64 -5.19
N HIS A 170 -15.36 3.85 -4.80
CA HIS A 170 -15.55 5.03 -5.63
C HIS A 170 -14.78 4.92 -6.95
N LEU A 171 -13.48 4.60 -6.91
CA LEU A 171 -12.67 4.42 -8.12
C LEU A 171 -13.24 3.33 -9.04
N ARG A 172 -13.72 2.23 -8.45
CA ARG A 172 -14.40 1.17 -9.18
C ARG A 172 -15.65 1.68 -9.90
N SER A 173 -16.49 2.46 -9.21
CA SER A 173 -17.73 3.00 -9.81
C SER A 173 -17.46 3.93 -10.98
N LEU A 174 -16.28 4.59 -10.99
CA LEU A 174 -15.82 5.43 -12.09
C LEU A 174 -15.10 4.64 -13.20
N GLY A 175 -14.83 3.33 -13.00
CA GLY A 175 -14.04 2.51 -13.92
C GLY A 175 -12.53 2.77 -13.85
N LEU A 176 -12.05 3.50 -12.85
CA LEU A 176 -10.63 3.79 -12.62
C LEU A 176 -9.96 2.61 -11.89
N VAL A 177 -9.74 1.53 -12.60
CA VAL A 177 -9.20 0.27 -12.09
C VAL A 177 -7.87 -0.07 -12.75
N VAL A 178 -7.09 -0.97 -12.16
CA VAL A 178 -5.82 -1.45 -12.75
C VAL A 178 -6.05 -2.02 -14.14
N GLY A 179 -5.21 -1.63 -15.09
CA GLY A 179 -5.32 -2.00 -16.50
C GLY A 179 -6.10 -0.99 -17.37
N THR A 180 -6.79 -0.03 -16.77
CA THR A 180 -7.56 0.96 -17.53
C THR A 180 -6.66 2.09 -18.05
N SER A 181 -6.86 2.49 -19.31
CA SER A 181 -6.22 3.67 -19.90
C SER A 181 -6.98 4.93 -19.52
N VAL A 182 -6.25 5.91 -19.01
CA VAL A 182 -6.78 7.20 -18.57
C VAL A 182 -5.97 8.34 -19.19
N ARG A 183 -6.62 9.45 -19.53
CA ARG A 183 -5.95 10.66 -20.02
C ARG A 183 -6.18 11.80 -19.03
N LEU A 184 -5.08 12.48 -18.62
CA LEU A 184 -5.21 13.72 -17.87
C LEU A 184 -5.63 14.84 -18.82
N GLU A 185 -6.79 15.44 -18.60
CA GLU A 185 -7.28 16.54 -19.43
C GLU A 185 -6.71 17.89 -18.97
N GLU A 186 -6.85 18.19 -17.70
CA GLU A 186 -6.37 19.44 -17.11
C GLU A 186 -6.08 19.31 -15.62
N LYS A 187 -5.32 20.25 -15.09
CA LYS A 187 -5.05 20.43 -13.65
C LYS A 187 -5.72 21.73 -13.20
N ILE A 188 -6.51 21.67 -12.14
CA ILE A 188 -7.19 22.82 -11.57
C ILE A 188 -6.23 23.59 -10.65
N PRO A 189 -5.87 24.84 -10.98
CA PRO A 189 -4.76 25.52 -10.28
C PRO A 189 -5.02 25.84 -8.80
N PHE A 190 -6.30 25.99 -8.39
CA PHE A 190 -6.62 26.52 -7.06
C PHE A 190 -6.63 25.47 -5.97
N ASP A 191 -7.10 24.25 -6.25
CA ASP A 191 -7.26 23.17 -5.27
C ASP A 191 -6.41 21.93 -5.58
N GLY A 192 -5.69 21.96 -6.71
CA GLY A 192 -4.85 20.86 -7.16
C GLY A 192 -5.62 19.65 -7.65
N SER A 193 -6.95 19.75 -7.80
CA SER A 193 -7.73 18.68 -8.43
C SER A 193 -7.38 18.54 -9.92
N VAL A 194 -7.71 17.39 -10.48
CA VAL A 194 -7.45 17.10 -11.90
C VAL A 194 -8.70 16.58 -12.56
N VAL A 195 -8.86 16.91 -13.84
CA VAL A 195 -9.88 16.31 -14.70
C VAL A 195 -9.22 15.21 -15.52
N VAL A 196 -9.76 14.01 -15.44
CA VAL A 196 -9.29 12.85 -16.21
C VAL A 196 -10.40 12.37 -17.13
N LYS A 197 -10.01 11.85 -18.30
CA LYS A 197 -10.95 11.28 -19.27
C LYS A 197 -10.75 9.78 -19.39
N LEU A 198 -11.85 9.05 -19.24
CA LEU A 198 -11.96 7.62 -19.39
C LEU A 198 -13.14 7.28 -20.30
N ASN A 199 -12.91 6.51 -21.37
CA ASN A 199 -13.98 6.11 -22.31
C ASN A 199 -14.91 7.26 -22.72
N ASP A 200 -14.32 8.43 -23.04
CA ASP A 200 -15.02 9.68 -23.41
C ASP A 200 -15.84 10.36 -22.28
N VAL A 201 -15.80 9.84 -21.06
CA VAL A 201 -16.38 10.46 -19.86
C VAL A 201 -15.30 11.17 -19.07
N GLU A 202 -15.59 12.40 -18.64
CA GLU A 202 -14.71 13.19 -17.79
C GLU A 202 -15.08 13.02 -16.32
N HIS A 203 -14.03 12.85 -15.48
CA HIS A 203 -14.14 12.71 -14.04
C HIS A 203 -13.22 13.72 -13.36
N SER A 204 -13.74 14.43 -12.36
CA SER A 204 -12.92 15.29 -11.49
C SER A 204 -12.44 14.50 -10.30
N LEU A 205 -11.13 14.52 -10.05
CA LEU A 205 -10.48 13.84 -8.93
C LEU A 205 -9.74 14.85 -8.07
N SER A 206 -9.89 14.76 -6.75
CA SER A 206 -9.07 15.55 -5.83
C SER A 206 -7.59 15.20 -5.98
N SER A 207 -6.70 16.11 -5.60
CA SER A 207 -5.25 15.87 -5.63
C SER A 207 -4.85 14.63 -4.83
N LYS A 208 -5.49 14.38 -3.69
CA LYS A 208 -5.27 13.19 -2.86
C LYS A 208 -5.61 11.90 -3.61
N VAL A 209 -6.75 11.86 -4.28
CA VAL A 209 -7.18 10.69 -5.06
C VAL A 209 -6.26 10.48 -6.27
N ALA A 210 -5.96 11.54 -7.01
CA ALA A 210 -5.08 11.46 -8.18
C ALA A 210 -3.65 11.03 -7.83
N SER A 211 -3.12 11.45 -6.67
CA SER A 211 -1.80 11.01 -6.18
C SER A 211 -1.74 9.54 -5.82
N ALA A 212 -2.86 8.94 -5.43
CA ALA A 212 -2.93 7.52 -5.09
C ALA A 212 -2.96 6.59 -6.32
N ILE A 213 -3.30 7.13 -7.49
CA ILE A 213 -3.36 6.38 -8.76
C ILE A 213 -2.01 6.50 -9.47
N TRP A 214 -1.42 5.39 -9.85
CA TRP A 214 -0.15 5.34 -10.57
C TRP A 214 -0.34 4.76 -11.96
N VAL A 215 0.31 5.38 -12.93
CA VAL A 215 0.16 5.06 -14.35
C VAL A 215 1.50 4.75 -15.00
N LYS A 216 1.44 3.97 -16.05
CA LYS A 216 2.54 3.70 -16.98
C LYS A 216 2.17 4.29 -18.35
N LYS A 217 3.09 5.08 -18.92
CA LYS A 217 3.05 5.57 -20.30
C LYS A 217 3.40 4.49 -21.31
#